data_6ec5d74cb7ca2bc4dc2bad4a4392ae65
#
_entry.id   6ec5d74cb7ca2bc4dc2bad4a4392ae65
#
_cell.length_a   1.000
_cell.length_b   1.000
_cell.length_c   1.000
_cell.angle_alpha   90.00
_cell.angle_beta   90.00
_cell.angle_gamma   90.00
#
_symmetry.space_group_name_H-M   'P 1'
#
loop_
_entity.id
_entity.type
_entity.pdbx_description
1 polymer ?
#
loop_
_entity_poly.entity_id
_entity_poly.type
_entity_poly.pdbx_seq_one_letter_code
_entity_poly.pdbx_strand_id
1 'polypeptide(L)'
;MQADRSSTPKLPTPLGQGGPPTRFPAPVDAALRAAGWLPGRWDIRQAEIWADTLREHTSPAGHRHAVFPAAVEAWAEFGGLHITAQGPGRELAPPALHLDPMHGLHMARTLADLGRALGTEVCPLGLEPDTHTILAIDTEGRVYALDHTGDWYLGPTADQALTALLTGIPPVRLTSG
;
A
#
# COMPACT_ATOMS: atom_id res chain seq x y z
N MET A 1 14.75 -58.16 45.73
CA MET A 1 14.03 -58.10 44.44
C MET A 1 13.62 -56.69 44.20
N GLN A 2 14.40 -55.99 43.43
CA GLN A 2 14.20 -54.57 43.13
C GLN A 2 13.57 -54.41 41.76
N ALA A 3 12.55 -53.60 41.66
CA ALA A 3 12.05 -53.10 40.42
C ALA A 3 12.22 -51.58 40.46
N ASP A 4 13.28 -51.14 39.83
CA ASP A 4 13.52 -49.75 39.55
C ASP A 4 12.68 -49.36 38.32
N ARG A 5 11.81 -48.38 38.46
CA ARG A 5 11.11 -47.73 37.35
C ARG A 5 11.24 -46.24 37.48
N SER A 6 12.41 -45.77 37.11
CA SER A 6 12.61 -44.33 36.78
C SER A 6 12.02 -44.04 35.43
N SER A 7 10.77 -43.73 35.38
CA SER A 7 10.14 -43.12 34.20
C SER A 7 10.23 -41.60 34.35
N THR A 8 11.24 -41.02 33.74
CA THR A 8 11.34 -39.58 33.62
C THR A 8 10.25 -39.08 32.65
N PRO A 9 9.34 -38.19 33.05
CA PRO A 9 8.38 -37.61 32.12
C PRO A 9 9.11 -36.76 31.08
N LYS A 10 8.95 -37.12 29.81
CA LYS A 10 9.44 -36.35 28.70
C LYS A 10 8.65 -35.06 28.62
N LEU A 11 9.29 -33.93 28.98
CA LEU A 11 8.73 -32.61 28.81
C LEU A 11 8.39 -32.38 27.31
N PRO A 12 7.22 -31.83 27.00
CA PRO A 12 6.91 -31.48 25.62
C PRO A 12 7.89 -30.43 25.12
N THR A 13 8.50 -30.68 23.98
CA THR A 13 9.34 -29.72 23.27
C THR A 13 8.51 -28.46 23.05
N PRO A 14 9.00 -27.25 23.39
CA PRO A 14 8.30 -26.04 23.08
C PRO A 14 8.11 -25.95 21.58
N LEU A 15 6.86 -25.88 21.15
CA LEU A 15 6.48 -25.62 19.77
C LEU A 15 7.18 -24.36 19.30
N GLY A 16 7.78 -24.44 18.14
CA GLY A 16 8.72 -23.58 17.51
C GLY A 16 8.60 -22.11 17.85
N GLN A 17 9.74 -21.55 18.16
CA GLN A 17 9.92 -20.11 18.19
C GLN A 17 9.48 -19.57 16.84
N GLY A 18 8.36 -18.84 16.83
CA GLY A 18 7.97 -18.07 15.67
C GLY A 18 9.14 -17.21 15.25
N GLY A 19 9.51 -17.25 13.98
CA GLY A 19 10.56 -16.38 13.46
C GLY A 19 10.28 -14.91 13.79
N PRO A 20 11.25 -14.00 13.62
CA PRO A 20 11.06 -12.59 13.90
C PRO A 20 9.80 -12.10 13.17
N PRO A 21 9.02 -11.16 13.77
CA PRO A 21 7.80 -10.65 13.15
C PRO A 21 8.14 -10.11 11.75
N THR A 22 7.53 -10.68 10.72
CA THR A 22 7.69 -10.23 9.35
C THR A 22 6.87 -8.96 9.15
N ARG A 23 7.41 -7.99 8.40
CA ARG A 23 6.74 -6.71 8.11
C ARG A 23 5.39 -6.93 7.39
N PHE A 24 5.35 -7.90 6.48
CA PHE A 24 4.15 -8.24 5.71
C PHE A 24 3.73 -9.70 5.96
N PRO A 25 2.42 -10.01 5.85
CA PRO A 25 1.97 -11.39 5.77
C PRO A 25 2.64 -12.13 4.59
N ALA A 26 2.84 -13.44 4.72
CA ALA A 26 3.56 -14.23 3.72
C ALA A 26 3.07 -14.05 2.27
N PRO A 27 1.76 -14.05 1.96
CA PRO A 27 1.30 -13.84 0.59
C PRO A 27 1.57 -12.43 0.06
N VAL A 28 1.56 -11.42 0.92
CA VAL A 28 1.89 -10.03 0.56
C VAL A 28 3.39 -9.89 0.29
N ASP A 29 4.22 -10.42 1.17
CA ASP A 29 5.68 -10.43 1.00
C ASP A 29 6.06 -11.14 -0.31
N ALA A 30 5.46 -12.29 -0.61
CA ALA A 30 5.68 -13.02 -1.84
C ALA A 30 5.29 -12.20 -3.10
N ALA A 31 4.14 -11.53 -3.07
CA ALA A 31 3.68 -10.69 -4.18
C ALA A 31 4.62 -9.48 -4.41
N LEU A 32 5.05 -8.83 -3.34
CA LEU A 32 5.98 -7.71 -3.41
C LEU A 32 7.34 -8.13 -3.96
N ARG A 33 7.89 -9.25 -3.49
CA ARG A 33 9.17 -9.80 -3.99
C ARG A 33 9.08 -10.23 -5.44
N ALA A 34 7.99 -10.85 -5.84
CA ALA A 34 7.75 -11.20 -7.24
C ALA A 34 7.70 -9.96 -8.16
N ALA A 35 7.25 -8.82 -7.64
CA ALA A 35 7.25 -7.54 -8.34
C ALA A 35 8.61 -6.81 -8.34
N GLY A 36 9.59 -7.30 -7.58
CA GLY A 36 10.93 -6.71 -7.49
C GLY A 36 11.21 -5.92 -6.20
N TRP A 37 10.31 -5.93 -5.25
CA TRP A 37 10.56 -5.32 -3.94
C TRP A 37 11.46 -6.22 -3.09
N LEU A 38 12.41 -5.61 -2.40
CA LEU A 38 13.21 -6.23 -1.34
C LEU A 38 13.28 -5.28 -0.14
N PRO A 39 13.46 -5.80 1.08
CA PRO A 39 13.72 -4.96 2.26
C PRO A 39 14.90 -4.00 2.00
N GLY A 40 14.71 -2.74 2.33
CA GLY A 40 15.71 -1.69 2.08
C GLY A 40 15.66 -1.07 0.68
N ARG A 41 14.72 -1.48 -0.19
CA ARG A 41 14.53 -0.82 -1.48
C ARG A 41 14.22 0.65 -1.29
N TRP A 42 15.00 1.51 -1.95
CA TRP A 42 14.89 2.95 -1.79
C TRP A 42 15.45 3.67 -3.02
N ASP A 43 14.58 4.02 -3.96
CA ASP A 43 14.94 4.76 -5.16
C ASP A 43 14.50 6.23 -5.03
N ILE A 44 15.24 6.98 -4.23
CA ILE A 44 14.95 8.39 -4.00
C ILE A 44 15.11 9.25 -5.27
N ARG A 45 16.00 8.88 -6.17
CA ARG A 45 16.20 9.62 -7.41
C ARG A 45 14.95 9.58 -8.30
N GLN A 46 14.37 8.40 -8.45
CA GLN A 46 13.13 8.25 -9.21
C GLN A 46 11.98 8.98 -8.52
N ALA A 47 11.88 8.88 -7.20
CA ALA A 47 10.85 9.57 -6.43
C ALA A 47 10.96 11.10 -6.58
N GLU A 48 12.15 11.65 -6.57
CA GLU A 48 12.38 13.09 -6.77
C GLU A 48 12.04 13.54 -8.20
N ILE A 49 12.33 12.73 -9.22
CA ILE A 49 11.92 13.01 -10.60
C ILE A 49 10.38 13.09 -10.70
N TRP A 50 9.67 12.17 -10.11
CA TRP A 50 8.21 12.20 -10.05
C TRP A 50 7.69 13.42 -9.27
N ALA A 51 8.33 13.73 -8.14
CA ALA A 51 7.98 14.90 -7.34
C ALA A 51 8.09 16.20 -8.14
N ASP A 52 9.18 16.38 -8.87
CA ASP A 52 9.40 17.56 -9.71
C ASP A 52 8.41 17.62 -10.86
N THR A 53 8.15 16.51 -11.52
CA THR A 53 7.16 16.42 -12.61
C THR A 53 5.76 16.81 -12.11
N LEU A 54 5.35 16.31 -10.96
CA LEU A 54 4.06 16.64 -10.36
C LEU A 54 3.97 18.10 -9.92
N ARG A 55 5.02 18.66 -9.35
CA ARG A 55 5.07 20.09 -8.96
C ARG A 55 4.99 21.03 -10.14
N GLU A 56 5.64 20.68 -11.25
CA GLU A 56 5.66 21.47 -12.46
C GLU A 56 4.36 21.40 -13.25
N HIS A 57 3.59 20.33 -13.08
CA HIS A 57 2.33 20.14 -13.80
C HIS A 57 1.26 21.10 -13.29
N THR A 58 0.62 21.79 -14.22
CA THR A 58 -0.57 22.59 -13.96
C THR A 58 -1.67 22.17 -14.93
N SER A 59 -2.84 21.85 -14.42
CA SER A 59 -3.99 21.52 -15.27
C SER A 59 -4.47 22.74 -16.06
N PRO A 60 -5.24 22.56 -17.15
CA PRO A 60 -5.82 23.69 -17.90
C PRO A 60 -6.63 24.66 -17.02
N ALA A 61 -7.25 24.15 -15.94
CA ALA A 61 -8.01 24.95 -14.99
C ALA A 61 -7.15 25.53 -13.83
N GLY A 62 -5.84 25.36 -13.87
CA GLY A 62 -4.90 25.92 -12.90
C GLY A 62 -4.70 25.08 -11.64
N HIS A 63 -5.19 23.83 -11.60
CA HIS A 63 -4.97 22.94 -10.46
C HIS A 63 -3.54 22.37 -10.46
N ARG A 64 -2.92 22.32 -9.31
CA ARG A 64 -1.57 21.81 -9.09
C ARG A 64 -1.58 20.69 -8.06
N HIS A 65 -0.62 19.79 -8.16
CA HIS A 65 -0.41 18.74 -7.18
C HIS A 65 0.26 19.28 -5.92
N ALA A 66 -0.19 18.84 -4.76
CA ALA A 66 0.60 18.90 -3.54
C ALA A 66 1.64 17.77 -3.56
N VAL A 67 2.85 18.03 -3.09
CA VAL A 67 3.90 17.01 -2.93
C VAL A 67 4.50 17.18 -1.54
N PHE A 68 4.63 16.09 -0.82
CA PHE A 68 5.04 16.09 0.58
C PHE A 68 5.85 14.81 0.93
N PRO A 69 6.60 14.81 2.04
CA PRO A 69 7.53 13.72 2.37
C PRO A 69 6.90 12.32 2.39
N ALA A 70 5.71 12.16 2.94
CA ALA A 70 5.06 10.83 3.00
C ALA A 70 4.85 10.22 1.62
N ALA A 71 4.48 11.03 0.62
CA ALA A 71 4.34 10.58 -0.76
C ALA A 71 5.70 10.21 -1.38
N VAL A 72 6.69 11.06 -1.23
CA VAL A 72 8.04 10.83 -1.77
C VAL A 72 8.67 9.56 -1.19
N GLU A 73 8.52 9.33 0.10
CA GLU A 73 8.99 8.12 0.77
C GLU A 73 8.30 6.86 0.26
N ALA A 74 6.99 6.91 0.08
CA ALA A 74 6.23 5.79 -0.48
C ALA A 74 6.66 5.49 -1.93
N TRP A 75 6.90 6.50 -2.74
CA TRP A 75 7.41 6.33 -4.11
C TRP A 75 8.83 5.79 -4.13
N ALA A 76 9.69 6.22 -3.21
CA ALA A 76 11.07 5.72 -3.12
C ALA A 76 11.11 4.23 -2.81
N GLU A 77 10.22 3.75 -1.96
CA GLU A 77 10.19 2.34 -1.56
C GLU A 77 9.41 1.46 -2.54
N PHE A 78 8.24 1.87 -2.96
CA PHE A 78 7.30 1.06 -3.73
C PHE A 78 7.11 1.51 -5.18
N GLY A 79 7.55 2.69 -5.53
CA GLY A 79 7.34 3.25 -6.86
C GLY A 79 7.95 2.42 -7.98
N GLY A 80 7.21 2.29 -9.08
CA GLY A 80 7.61 1.50 -10.23
C GLY A 80 7.24 0.02 -10.13
N LEU A 81 6.71 -0.46 -9.01
CA LEU A 81 6.29 -1.85 -8.86
C LEU A 81 4.97 -2.13 -9.59
N HIS A 82 4.94 -3.25 -10.31
CA HIS A 82 3.73 -3.85 -10.85
C HIS A 82 3.45 -5.13 -10.06
N ILE A 83 2.44 -5.09 -9.19
CA ILE A 83 2.19 -6.14 -8.22
C ILE A 83 0.96 -6.93 -8.62
N THR A 84 1.09 -8.26 -8.61
CA THR A 84 -0.03 -9.20 -8.80
C THR A 84 -0.13 -10.09 -7.58
N ALA A 85 -1.31 -10.20 -6.98
CA ALA A 85 -1.52 -11.05 -5.81
C ALA A 85 -1.28 -12.53 -6.14
N GLN A 86 -0.82 -13.26 -5.14
CA GLN A 86 -0.47 -14.68 -5.23
C GLN A 86 -1.58 -15.62 -4.78
N GLY A 87 -2.79 -15.12 -4.57
CA GLY A 87 -3.90 -15.95 -4.06
C GLY A 87 -5.26 -15.34 -4.31
N PRO A 88 -6.35 -16.06 -3.93
CA PRO A 88 -7.73 -15.67 -4.26
C PRO A 88 -8.27 -14.50 -3.42
N GLY A 89 -7.57 -14.08 -2.35
CA GLY A 89 -8.06 -13.11 -1.40
C GLY A 89 -9.04 -13.68 -0.36
N ARG A 90 -9.32 -12.90 0.69
CA ARG A 90 -10.23 -13.31 1.77
C ARG A 90 -11.69 -13.09 1.44
N GLU A 91 -12.04 -11.87 1.04
CA GLU A 91 -13.42 -11.46 0.74
C GLU A 91 -13.57 -10.94 -0.69
N LEU A 92 -12.53 -10.30 -1.19
CA LEU A 92 -12.47 -9.78 -2.55
C LEU A 92 -11.31 -10.42 -3.32
N ALA A 93 -11.45 -10.52 -4.63
CA ALA A 93 -10.33 -10.84 -5.50
C ALA A 93 -9.32 -9.68 -5.45
N PRO A 94 -8.05 -9.93 -5.08
CA PRO A 94 -7.06 -8.88 -5.03
C PRO A 94 -6.81 -8.28 -6.42
N PRO A 95 -6.75 -6.94 -6.54
CA PRO A 95 -6.45 -6.30 -7.82
C PRO A 95 -4.96 -6.41 -8.16
N ALA A 96 -4.64 -6.25 -9.44
CA ALA A 96 -3.30 -5.88 -9.85
C ALA A 96 -3.05 -4.41 -9.48
N LEU A 97 -1.82 -4.06 -9.13
CA LEU A 97 -1.44 -2.71 -8.71
C LEU A 97 -0.25 -2.22 -9.53
N HIS A 98 -0.34 -1.01 -10.03
CA HIS A 98 0.79 -0.29 -10.62
C HIS A 98 1.11 0.92 -9.73
N LEU A 99 2.20 0.86 -9.00
CA LEU A 99 2.60 1.91 -8.06
C LEU A 99 3.45 2.97 -8.76
N ASP A 100 2.81 3.75 -9.60
CA ASP A 100 3.41 4.85 -10.37
C ASP A 100 2.52 6.10 -10.20
N PRO A 101 3.04 7.18 -9.57
CA PRO A 101 2.26 8.39 -9.35
C PRO A 101 1.88 9.11 -10.63
N MET A 102 2.53 8.84 -11.76
CA MET A 102 2.22 9.46 -13.05
C MET A 102 0.83 9.09 -13.57
N HIS A 103 0.26 7.98 -13.13
CA HIS A 103 -1.13 7.63 -13.42
C HIS A 103 -2.14 8.66 -12.88
N GLY A 104 -1.74 9.41 -11.84
CA GLY A 104 -2.55 10.48 -11.28
C GLY A 104 -2.17 11.89 -11.75
N LEU A 105 -1.28 12.04 -12.74
CA LEU A 105 -0.79 13.35 -13.18
C LEU A 105 -1.93 14.31 -13.57
N HIS A 106 -2.95 13.83 -14.24
CA HIS A 106 -4.09 14.63 -14.68
C HIS A 106 -5.24 14.70 -13.66
N MET A 107 -5.03 14.20 -12.45
CA MET A 107 -6.04 14.11 -11.39
C MET A 107 -5.90 15.20 -10.32
N ALA A 108 -5.14 16.26 -10.57
CA ALA A 108 -4.83 17.30 -9.59
C ALA A 108 -6.10 17.90 -8.95
N ARG A 109 -7.13 18.18 -9.74
CA ARG A 109 -8.41 18.69 -9.23
C ARG A 109 -9.10 17.68 -8.31
N THR A 110 -9.24 16.45 -8.77
CA THR A 110 -9.92 15.37 -8.03
C THR A 110 -9.21 15.11 -6.69
N LEU A 111 -7.88 15.07 -6.70
CA LEU A 111 -7.08 14.87 -5.49
C LEU A 111 -7.17 16.08 -4.54
N ALA A 112 -7.21 17.29 -5.07
CA ALA A 112 -7.44 18.49 -4.26
C ALA A 112 -8.83 18.51 -3.63
N ASP A 113 -9.86 18.06 -4.34
CA ASP A 113 -11.23 17.94 -3.82
C ASP A 113 -11.30 16.92 -2.68
N LEU A 114 -10.66 15.76 -2.84
CA LEU A 114 -10.54 14.78 -1.76
C LEU A 114 -9.79 15.35 -0.55
N GLY A 115 -8.67 16.03 -0.78
CA GLY A 115 -7.88 16.67 0.28
C GLY A 115 -8.69 17.68 1.08
N ARG A 116 -9.49 18.50 0.43
CA ARG A 116 -10.39 19.44 1.10
C ARG A 116 -11.43 18.73 1.96
N ALA A 117 -12.02 17.66 1.46
CA ALA A 117 -12.99 16.85 2.21
C ALA A 117 -12.37 16.18 3.43
N LEU A 118 -11.10 15.78 3.34
CA LEU A 118 -10.35 15.13 4.43
C LEU A 118 -9.63 16.12 5.37
N GLY A 119 -9.51 17.39 4.98
CA GLY A 119 -8.73 18.38 5.74
C GLY A 119 -7.22 18.16 5.67
N THR A 120 -6.72 17.61 4.57
CA THR A 120 -5.30 17.31 4.33
C THR A 120 -4.93 17.51 2.87
N GLU A 121 -3.65 17.38 2.54
CA GLU A 121 -3.19 17.30 1.15
C GLU A 121 -3.08 15.84 0.72
N VAL A 122 -3.34 15.57 -0.56
CA VAL A 122 -3.37 14.23 -1.15
C VAL A 122 -2.54 14.20 -2.43
N CYS A 123 -1.69 13.19 -2.55
CA CYS A 123 -0.85 12.91 -3.72
C CYS A 123 -1.27 11.61 -4.40
N PRO A 124 -1.03 11.47 -5.72
CA PRO A 124 -1.20 10.16 -6.37
C PRO A 124 -0.13 9.17 -5.90
N LEU A 125 -0.54 7.91 -5.76
CA LEU A 125 0.34 6.79 -5.40
C LEU A 125 0.46 5.77 -6.52
N GLY A 126 -0.63 5.47 -7.21
CA GLY A 126 -0.67 4.45 -8.24
C GLY A 126 -2.04 4.22 -8.84
N LEU A 127 -2.22 3.05 -9.43
CA LEU A 127 -3.43 2.68 -10.17
C LEU A 127 -3.74 1.19 -9.98
N GLU A 128 -5.03 0.87 -9.87
CA GLU A 128 -5.54 -0.47 -10.19
C GLU A 128 -5.94 -0.47 -11.67
N PRO A 129 -5.18 -1.13 -12.56
CA PRO A 129 -5.37 -0.96 -14.00
C PRO A 129 -6.70 -1.52 -14.52
N ASP A 130 -7.21 -2.59 -13.92
CA ASP A 130 -8.44 -3.25 -14.39
C ASP A 130 -9.70 -2.41 -14.19
N THR A 131 -9.72 -1.60 -13.14
CA THR A 131 -10.86 -0.75 -12.75
C THR A 131 -10.60 0.74 -12.98
N HIS A 132 -9.39 1.11 -13.37
CA HIS A 132 -8.91 2.50 -13.44
C HIS A 132 -9.07 3.26 -12.10
N THR A 133 -8.97 2.55 -10.99
CA THR A 133 -9.02 3.13 -9.66
C THR A 133 -7.69 3.79 -9.33
N ILE A 134 -7.72 5.07 -8.99
CA ILE A 134 -6.54 5.82 -8.58
C ILE A 134 -6.26 5.54 -7.10
N LEU A 135 -5.01 5.21 -6.79
CA LEU A 135 -4.52 5.11 -5.43
C LEU A 135 -3.87 6.43 -5.03
N ALA A 136 -4.14 6.90 -3.84
CA ALA A 136 -3.67 8.17 -3.33
C ALA A 136 -3.18 8.07 -1.90
N ILE A 137 -2.28 8.97 -1.50
CA ILE A 137 -1.69 9.03 -0.16
C ILE A 137 -1.80 10.45 0.38
N ASP A 138 -2.05 10.61 1.68
CA ASP A 138 -2.08 11.90 2.35
C ASP A 138 -0.79 12.20 3.12
N THR A 139 -0.72 13.38 3.73
CA THR A 139 0.46 13.85 4.47
C THR A 139 0.82 13.01 5.68
N GLU A 140 -0.11 12.24 6.21
CA GLU A 140 0.11 11.32 7.35
C GLU A 140 0.39 9.88 6.91
N GLY A 141 0.46 9.64 5.60
CA GLY A 141 0.71 8.31 5.04
C GLY A 141 -0.52 7.43 4.89
N ARG A 142 -1.71 7.95 5.17
CA ARG A 142 -2.98 7.23 4.96
C ARG A 142 -3.24 7.08 3.46
N VAL A 143 -3.78 5.94 3.06
CA VAL A 143 -3.97 5.58 1.66
C VAL A 143 -5.44 5.42 1.31
N TYR A 144 -5.79 5.90 0.13
CA TYR A 144 -7.15 5.97 -0.39
C TYR A 144 -7.22 5.40 -1.80
N ALA A 145 -8.43 4.98 -2.21
CA ALA A 145 -8.75 4.62 -3.57
C ALA A 145 -9.90 5.50 -4.07
N LEU A 146 -9.79 5.97 -5.30
CA LEU A 146 -10.78 6.81 -5.95
C LEU A 146 -11.21 6.16 -7.25
N ASP A 147 -12.50 5.88 -7.39
CA ASP A 147 -13.10 5.37 -8.61
C ASP A 147 -14.42 6.10 -8.92
N HIS A 148 -15.08 5.69 -10.00
CA HIS A 148 -16.35 6.28 -10.43
C HIS A 148 -17.51 6.02 -9.45
N THR A 149 -17.36 5.12 -8.49
CA THR A 149 -18.38 4.78 -7.49
C THR A 149 -18.22 5.55 -6.18
N GLY A 150 -17.05 6.13 -5.95
CA GLY A 150 -16.76 6.92 -4.75
C GLY A 150 -15.31 6.89 -4.33
N ASP A 151 -15.10 7.37 -3.12
CA ASP A 151 -13.78 7.43 -2.48
C ASP A 151 -13.74 6.43 -1.32
N TRP A 152 -12.61 5.77 -1.16
CA TRP A 152 -12.44 4.64 -0.26
C TRP A 152 -11.19 4.79 0.57
N TYR A 153 -11.27 4.42 1.85
CA TYR A 153 -10.13 4.35 2.74
C TYR A 153 -9.55 2.94 2.77
N LEU A 154 -8.24 2.82 2.54
CA LEU A 154 -7.54 1.54 2.46
C LEU A 154 -6.74 1.19 3.71
N GLY A 155 -6.16 2.17 4.37
CA GLY A 155 -5.37 1.93 5.57
C GLY A 155 -4.56 3.14 6.04
N PRO A 156 -4.07 3.11 7.29
CA PRO A 156 -3.33 4.22 7.90
C PRO A 156 -1.88 4.36 7.41
N THR A 157 -1.37 3.35 6.72
CA THR A 157 -0.02 3.34 6.14
C THR A 157 -0.02 2.64 4.79
N ALA A 158 1.01 2.88 3.98
CA ALA A 158 1.21 2.15 2.73
C ALA A 158 1.29 0.63 2.96
N ASP A 159 1.98 0.19 4.00
CA ASP A 159 2.09 -1.23 4.35
C ASP A 159 0.73 -1.88 4.60
N GLN A 160 -0.11 -1.23 5.39
CA GLN A 160 -1.44 -1.74 5.73
C GLN A 160 -2.39 -1.68 4.54
N ALA A 161 -2.31 -0.63 3.72
CA ALA A 161 -3.09 -0.52 2.49
C ALA A 161 -2.73 -1.60 1.47
N LEU A 162 -1.44 -1.84 1.24
CA LEU A 162 -0.97 -2.92 0.37
C LEU A 162 -1.40 -4.29 0.91
N THR A 163 -1.31 -4.48 2.21
CA THR A 163 -1.78 -5.72 2.85
C THR A 163 -3.27 -5.93 2.64
N ALA A 164 -4.09 -4.91 2.84
CA ALA A 164 -5.53 -5.01 2.62
C ALA A 164 -5.87 -5.32 1.15
N LEU A 165 -5.26 -4.62 0.21
CA LEU A 165 -5.47 -4.83 -1.23
C LEU A 165 -5.05 -6.23 -1.67
N LEU A 166 -3.85 -6.66 -1.29
CA LEU A 166 -3.27 -7.93 -1.74
C LEU A 166 -3.82 -9.16 -1.00
N THR A 167 -4.52 -8.97 0.11
CA THR A 167 -5.23 -10.04 0.83
C THR A 167 -6.74 -10.04 0.61
N GLY A 168 -7.24 -9.08 -0.18
CA GLY A 168 -8.67 -9.01 -0.52
C GLY A 168 -9.57 -8.58 0.63
N ILE A 169 -9.11 -7.64 1.46
CA ILE A 169 -9.90 -7.01 2.52
C ILE A 169 -10.69 -5.83 1.91
N PRO A 170 -12.02 -5.75 2.12
CA PRO A 170 -12.81 -4.65 1.59
C PRO A 170 -12.37 -3.30 2.13
N PRO A 171 -12.29 -2.26 1.28
CA PRO A 171 -12.04 -0.90 1.72
C PRO A 171 -13.27 -0.31 2.43
N VAL A 172 -13.06 0.74 3.20
CA VAL A 172 -14.13 1.49 3.86
C VAL A 172 -14.52 2.68 3.01
N ARG A 173 -15.81 2.77 2.65
CA ARG A 173 -16.31 3.90 1.87
C ARG A 173 -16.26 5.18 2.70
N LEU A 174 -15.71 6.24 2.12
CA LEU A 174 -15.78 7.57 2.70
C LEU A 174 -17.16 8.15 2.43
N THR A 175 -17.82 8.58 3.51
CA THR A 175 -19.12 9.27 3.41
C THR A 175 -18.89 10.76 3.53
N SER A 176 -19.49 11.54 2.63
CA SER A 176 -19.54 12.98 2.80
C SER A 176 -20.33 13.28 4.07
N GLY A 177 -19.68 13.88 5.04
CA GLY A 177 -20.33 14.39 6.23
C GLY A 177 -21.14 15.64 5.93
#